data_7f8d1d7be97ffd0aea5dbc210f0e5974
#
_entry.id   7f8d1d7be97ffd0aea5dbc210f0e5974
#
_cell.length_a   1.000
_cell.length_b   1.000
_cell.length_c   1.000
_cell.angle_alpha   90.00
_cell.angle_beta   90.00
_cell.angle_gamma   90.00
#
_symmetry.space_group_name_H-M   'P 1'
#
loop_
_entity.id
_entity.type
_entity.pdbx_description
1 polymer ?
#
loop_
_entity_poly.entity_id
_entity_poly.type
_entity_poly.pdbx_seq_one_letter_code
_entity_poly.pdbx_strand_id
1 'polypeptide(L)'
;MPISAELSNRLAGSLEEIVEHFGTPFHLYDEKGIRENGEALIRAFEEVEFFREYFAVKALPNPTIMKIMQDLGFGFDCSSIAELLLSRQIGASGEQIMFTSNNTSAAEFAVAEADGGCVLNLDDISLIDKVPRMPELICFRYNPGERRSGNSIIGNPIEAKYGVAHDQLLEAYQKAMQRGARRFGLHTMLASNELNHAYMVETARMLLDRVVSLSEKLGIQFEFINIGGGLGIPYRPQEKPLDIVSMGREIADLFRSFKAHHGYAPKLFLESGRYITGPYGVLVTRAINRKEIYRTYVGVDSCMSSLMRPGMYGAYHHISVLGKQGEQETVDVVGSLCENNDKFAVQRPLPAIQDGDILIIHDAGAHGHAMGFNYNGKTRPKELLL
;
A
#
# COMPACT_ATOMS: atom_id res chain seq x y z
N MET A 1 -10.34 -12.74 -13.03
CA MET A 1 -10.43 -11.45 -13.74
C MET A 1 -9.83 -10.39 -12.85
N PRO A 2 -9.10 -9.40 -13.38
CA PRO A 2 -8.44 -8.35 -12.57
C PRO A 2 -9.43 -7.39 -11.88
N ILE A 3 -10.68 -7.36 -12.29
CA ILE A 3 -11.74 -6.57 -11.65
C ILE A 3 -12.79 -7.53 -11.07
N SER A 4 -13.34 -7.25 -9.92
CA SER A 4 -14.44 -8.08 -9.40
C SER A 4 -15.60 -8.10 -10.39
N ALA A 5 -16.25 -9.23 -10.56
CA ALA A 5 -17.43 -9.32 -11.42
C ALA A 5 -18.54 -8.32 -10.98
N GLU A 6 -18.61 -8.05 -9.69
CA GLU A 6 -19.53 -7.09 -9.10
C GLU A 6 -19.23 -5.65 -9.51
N LEU A 7 -17.96 -5.23 -9.48
CA LEU A 7 -17.59 -3.91 -9.96
C LEU A 7 -17.84 -3.79 -11.46
N SER A 8 -17.52 -4.82 -12.27
CA SER A 8 -17.83 -4.85 -13.70
C SER A 8 -19.33 -4.67 -13.96
N ASN A 9 -20.18 -5.34 -13.18
CA ASN A 9 -21.64 -5.22 -13.32
C ASN A 9 -22.15 -3.84 -12.92
N ARG A 10 -21.58 -3.22 -11.88
CA ARG A 10 -21.92 -1.85 -11.47
C ARG A 10 -21.49 -0.82 -12.51
N LEU A 11 -20.32 -0.98 -13.11
CA LEU A 11 -19.80 -0.10 -14.16
C LEU A 11 -20.58 -0.21 -15.47
N ALA A 12 -21.00 -1.40 -15.86
CA ALA A 12 -21.65 -1.66 -17.14
C ALA A 12 -22.94 -0.85 -17.38
N GLY A 13 -23.61 -0.39 -16.31
CA GLY A 13 -24.86 0.39 -16.44
C GLY A 13 -24.70 1.90 -16.24
N SER A 14 -23.56 2.38 -15.74
CA SER A 14 -23.42 3.79 -15.32
C SER A 14 -22.18 4.48 -15.89
N LEU A 15 -21.21 3.73 -16.43
CA LEU A 15 -19.94 4.33 -16.84
C LEU A 15 -20.07 5.32 -17.98
N GLU A 16 -20.95 5.08 -18.96
CA GLU A 16 -21.21 6.00 -20.07
C GLU A 16 -21.74 7.34 -19.56
N GLU A 17 -22.73 7.32 -18.65
CA GLU A 17 -23.29 8.53 -18.04
C GLU A 17 -22.24 9.29 -17.22
N ILE A 18 -21.38 8.57 -16.46
CA ILE A 18 -20.28 9.18 -15.71
C ILE A 18 -19.28 9.86 -16.66
N VAL A 19 -18.93 9.20 -17.77
CA VAL A 19 -18.05 9.75 -18.79
C VAL A 19 -18.64 10.99 -19.45
N GLU A 20 -19.92 10.99 -19.76
CA GLU A 20 -20.61 12.14 -20.33
C GLU A 20 -20.68 13.32 -19.36
N HIS A 21 -20.92 13.05 -18.07
CA HIS A 21 -21.05 14.10 -17.08
C HIS A 21 -19.71 14.71 -16.64
N PHE A 22 -18.71 13.89 -16.39
CA PHE A 22 -17.43 14.33 -15.82
C PHE A 22 -16.32 14.55 -16.84
N GLY A 23 -16.43 13.94 -18.03
CA GLY A 23 -15.35 13.87 -19.02
C GLY A 23 -14.22 12.95 -18.55
N THR A 24 -13.34 12.54 -19.47
CA THR A 24 -12.13 11.74 -19.19
C THR A 24 -10.88 12.64 -19.16
N PRO A 25 -9.76 12.24 -18.54
CA PRO A 25 -9.61 11.04 -17.73
C PRO A 25 -10.04 11.23 -16.25
N PHE A 26 -10.39 10.15 -15.57
CA PHE A 26 -10.62 10.14 -14.12
C PHE A 26 -10.29 8.79 -13.48
N HIS A 27 -9.97 8.79 -12.19
CA HIS A 27 -9.99 7.58 -11.37
C HIS A 27 -11.40 7.39 -10.80
N LEU A 28 -11.89 6.15 -10.82
CA LEU A 28 -13.17 5.78 -10.21
C LEU A 28 -12.92 4.70 -9.18
N TYR A 29 -13.37 4.92 -7.95
CA TYR A 29 -13.25 3.98 -6.83
C TYR A 29 -14.61 3.41 -6.46
N ASP A 30 -14.63 2.13 -6.09
CA ASP A 30 -15.82 1.40 -5.66
C ASP A 30 -15.87 1.35 -4.12
N GLU A 31 -16.68 2.20 -3.50
CA GLU A 31 -16.83 2.24 -2.04
C GLU A 31 -17.24 0.89 -1.46
N LYS A 32 -18.26 0.27 -2.07
CA LYS A 32 -18.78 -1.01 -1.58
C LYS A 32 -17.71 -2.09 -1.58
N GLY A 33 -16.98 -2.25 -2.68
CA GLY A 33 -15.92 -3.23 -2.79
C GLY A 33 -14.76 -2.96 -1.82
N ILE A 34 -14.40 -1.69 -1.61
CA ILE A 34 -13.39 -1.30 -0.63
C ILE A 34 -13.81 -1.70 0.80
N ARG A 35 -15.08 -1.42 1.19
CA ARG A 35 -15.60 -1.79 2.52
C ARG A 35 -15.64 -3.29 2.71
N GLU A 36 -16.20 -4.04 1.77
CA GLU A 36 -16.29 -5.51 1.82
C GLU A 36 -14.92 -6.17 1.93
N ASN A 37 -13.92 -5.65 1.21
CA ASN A 37 -12.55 -6.14 1.26
C ASN A 37 -11.86 -5.83 2.60
N GLY A 38 -12.06 -4.63 3.15
CA GLY A 38 -11.57 -4.27 4.47
C GLY A 38 -12.18 -5.14 5.57
N GLU A 39 -13.49 -5.40 5.53
CA GLU A 39 -14.16 -6.33 6.43
C GLU A 39 -13.65 -7.77 6.28
N ALA A 40 -13.39 -8.21 5.04
CA ALA A 40 -12.83 -9.54 4.78
C ALA A 40 -11.43 -9.68 5.38
N LEU A 41 -10.61 -8.62 5.33
CA LEU A 41 -9.32 -8.60 6.01
C LEU A 41 -9.48 -8.73 7.53
N ILE A 42 -10.37 -7.96 8.15
CA ILE A 42 -10.62 -8.05 9.60
C ILE A 42 -11.05 -9.48 9.97
N ARG A 43 -12.00 -10.06 9.24
CA ARG A 43 -12.47 -11.44 9.48
C ARG A 43 -11.36 -12.48 9.34
N ALA A 44 -10.44 -12.29 8.41
CA ALA A 44 -9.33 -13.23 8.24
C ALA A 44 -8.41 -13.32 9.46
N PHE A 45 -8.35 -12.27 10.27
CA PHE A 45 -7.52 -12.19 11.49
C PHE A 45 -8.32 -12.22 12.79
N GLU A 46 -9.61 -12.60 12.78
CA GLU A 46 -10.47 -12.61 13.97
C GLU A 46 -10.00 -13.57 15.09
N GLU A 47 -9.24 -14.62 14.73
CA GLU A 47 -8.63 -15.53 15.69
C GLU A 47 -7.34 -14.97 16.35
N VAL A 48 -6.80 -13.85 15.89
CA VAL A 48 -5.71 -13.14 16.53
C VAL A 48 -6.29 -12.21 17.60
N GLU A 49 -5.97 -12.44 18.87
CA GLU A 49 -6.58 -11.76 20.03
C GLU A 49 -6.61 -10.23 19.91
N PHE A 50 -5.55 -9.64 19.33
CA PHE A 50 -5.44 -8.21 19.09
C PHE A 50 -4.84 -7.95 17.71
N PHE A 51 -5.69 -7.74 16.73
CA PHE A 51 -5.33 -7.36 15.37
C PHE A 51 -5.72 -5.90 15.09
N ARG A 52 -4.86 -5.17 14.39
CA ARG A 52 -5.20 -3.85 13.83
C ARG A 52 -4.55 -3.67 12.45
N GLU A 53 -5.34 -3.21 11.50
CA GLU A 53 -4.84 -2.71 10.22
C GLU A 53 -4.56 -1.21 10.33
N TYR A 54 -3.42 -0.77 9.81
CA TYR A 54 -3.08 0.63 9.56
C TYR A 54 -3.07 0.86 8.06
N PHE A 55 -4.06 1.55 7.54
CA PHE A 55 -4.11 1.84 6.10
C PHE A 55 -2.90 2.68 5.69
N ALA A 56 -2.12 2.20 4.71
CA ALA A 56 -0.99 2.93 4.16
C ALA A 56 -1.49 4.12 3.34
N VAL A 57 -1.45 5.33 3.91
CA VAL A 57 -2.02 6.56 3.31
C VAL A 57 -1.44 6.83 1.93
N LYS A 58 -0.14 6.55 1.71
CA LYS A 58 0.56 6.67 0.41
C LYS A 58 -0.09 5.90 -0.73
N ALA A 59 -0.89 4.89 -0.44
CA ALA A 59 -1.55 4.11 -1.47
C ALA A 59 -2.69 4.89 -2.14
N LEU A 60 -3.48 5.60 -1.33
CA LEU A 60 -4.60 6.43 -1.79
C LEU A 60 -4.91 7.53 -0.77
N PRO A 61 -4.19 8.68 -0.77
CA PRO A 61 -4.35 9.78 0.19
C PRO A 61 -5.59 10.63 -0.11
N ASN A 62 -6.75 9.99 -0.19
CA ASN A 62 -8.03 10.65 -0.44
C ASN A 62 -8.84 10.71 0.87
N PRO A 63 -9.26 11.90 1.36
CA PRO A 63 -9.96 12.04 2.64
C PRO A 63 -11.25 11.22 2.74
N THR A 64 -12.00 11.11 1.65
CA THR A 64 -13.25 10.32 1.64
C THR A 64 -12.96 8.83 1.80
N ILE A 65 -11.96 8.32 1.10
CA ILE A 65 -11.51 6.92 1.23
C ILE A 65 -10.95 6.67 2.64
N MET A 66 -10.15 7.61 3.17
CA MET A 66 -9.63 7.49 4.54
C MET A 66 -10.74 7.48 5.60
N LYS A 67 -11.85 8.19 5.38
CA LYS A 67 -13.04 8.08 6.23
C LYS A 67 -13.64 6.67 6.21
N ILE A 68 -13.69 6.02 5.06
CA ILE A 68 -14.13 4.61 4.94
C ILE A 68 -13.22 3.71 5.79
N MET A 69 -11.90 3.92 5.74
CA MET A 69 -10.94 3.16 6.56
C MET A 69 -11.16 3.40 8.06
N GLN A 70 -11.42 4.65 8.45
CA GLN A 70 -11.73 5.00 9.83
C GLN A 70 -13.01 4.31 10.33
N ASP A 71 -14.06 4.28 9.49
CA ASP A 71 -15.32 3.58 9.80
C ASP A 71 -15.12 2.08 10.02
N LEU A 72 -14.17 1.47 9.30
CA LEU A 72 -13.75 0.07 9.48
C LEU A 72 -12.88 -0.15 10.75
N GLY A 73 -12.53 0.91 11.47
CA GLY A 73 -11.70 0.83 12.68
C GLY A 73 -10.20 0.77 12.39
N PHE A 74 -9.76 1.04 11.16
CA PHE A 74 -8.35 1.08 10.79
C PHE A 74 -7.64 2.30 11.39
N GLY A 75 -6.34 2.14 11.66
CA GLY A 75 -5.41 3.25 11.83
C GLY A 75 -4.84 3.71 10.48
N PHE A 76 -3.84 4.61 10.55
CA PHE A 76 -3.20 5.19 9.38
C PHE A 76 -1.68 5.09 9.48
N ASP A 77 -1.04 4.45 8.49
CA ASP A 77 0.41 4.50 8.30
C ASP A 77 0.77 5.70 7.44
N CYS A 78 1.48 6.67 8.03
CA CYS A 78 1.87 7.92 7.40
C CYS A 78 3.39 7.95 7.18
N SER A 79 3.81 8.31 5.97
CA SER A 79 5.23 8.38 5.58
C SER A 79 5.72 9.81 5.36
N SER A 80 4.87 10.81 5.58
CA SER A 80 5.20 12.23 5.42
C SER A 80 4.31 13.11 6.32
N ILE A 81 4.73 14.36 6.50
CA ILE A 81 3.91 15.36 7.21
C ILE A 81 2.56 15.59 6.53
N ALA A 82 2.52 15.59 5.20
CA ALA A 82 1.27 15.77 4.47
C ALA A 82 0.25 14.66 4.80
N GLU A 83 0.69 13.40 4.84
CA GLU A 83 -0.15 12.26 5.20
C GLU A 83 -0.57 12.29 6.68
N LEU A 84 0.32 12.72 7.57
CA LEU A 84 0.03 12.92 8.98
C LEU A 84 -1.06 13.98 9.20
N LEU A 85 -0.93 15.14 8.55
CA LEU A 85 -1.90 16.22 8.64
C LEU A 85 -3.25 15.82 8.04
N LEU A 86 -3.23 15.07 6.93
CA LEU A 86 -4.44 14.54 6.31
C LEU A 86 -5.18 13.57 7.25
N SER A 87 -4.44 12.68 7.93
CA SER A 87 -5.02 11.76 8.91
C SER A 87 -5.63 12.50 10.10
N ARG A 88 -4.96 13.55 10.60
CA ARG A 88 -5.51 14.43 11.65
C ARG A 88 -6.75 15.20 11.20
N GLN A 89 -6.76 15.67 9.97
CA GLN A 89 -7.91 16.38 9.39
C GLN A 89 -9.20 15.55 9.40
N ILE A 90 -9.10 14.24 9.24
CA ILE A 90 -10.25 13.33 9.33
C ILE A 90 -10.57 12.91 10.78
N GLY A 91 -9.81 13.37 11.77
CA GLY A 91 -10.05 13.14 13.19
C GLY A 91 -9.23 12.01 13.81
N ALA A 92 -8.26 11.43 13.11
CA ALA A 92 -7.35 10.44 13.69
C ALA A 92 -6.29 11.10 14.60
N SER A 93 -5.91 10.46 15.70
CA SER A 93 -4.93 10.98 16.65
C SER A 93 -4.23 9.88 17.44
N GLY A 94 -3.12 10.21 18.09
CA GLY A 94 -2.39 9.31 18.98
C GLY A 94 -2.03 7.97 18.32
N GLU A 95 -2.31 6.88 19.03
CA GLU A 95 -2.00 5.52 18.54
C GLU A 95 -2.88 5.03 17.37
N GLN A 96 -3.77 5.87 16.84
CA GLN A 96 -4.45 5.61 15.57
C GLN A 96 -3.55 5.92 14.37
N ILE A 97 -2.46 6.64 14.59
CA ILE A 97 -1.51 7.03 13.53
C ILE A 97 -0.16 6.40 13.83
N MET A 98 0.40 5.70 12.84
CA MET A 98 1.80 5.28 12.82
C MET A 98 2.55 6.20 11.88
N PHE A 99 3.69 6.72 12.30
CA PHE A 99 4.53 7.60 11.49
C PHE A 99 5.85 6.91 11.19
N THR A 100 5.98 6.45 9.95
CA THR A 100 7.14 5.77 9.40
C THR A 100 7.72 6.60 8.26
N SER A 101 8.57 7.57 8.58
CA SER A 101 9.25 8.42 7.60
C SER A 101 10.71 8.00 7.47
N ASN A 102 11.25 8.11 6.25
CA ASN A 102 12.67 7.85 5.98
C ASN A 102 13.44 9.19 5.93
N ASN A 103 14.61 9.23 6.53
CA ASN A 103 15.44 10.45 6.60
C ASN A 103 14.73 11.65 7.26
N THR A 104 14.01 11.38 8.34
CA THR A 104 13.19 12.35 9.07
C THR A 104 14.03 13.42 9.75
N SER A 105 13.64 14.68 9.60
CA SER A 105 14.25 15.82 10.28
C SER A 105 13.66 16.02 11.69
N ALA A 106 14.37 16.75 12.55
CA ALA A 106 13.86 17.13 13.87
C ALA A 106 12.56 17.97 13.79
N ALA A 107 12.43 18.80 12.75
CA ALA A 107 11.22 19.61 12.52
C ALA A 107 10.00 18.71 12.20
N GLU A 108 10.20 17.66 11.41
CA GLU A 108 9.13 16.69 11.11
C GLU A 108 8.73 15.90 12.36
N PHE A 109 9.67 15.52 13.21
CA PHE A 109 9.35 14.88 14.50
C PHE A 109 8.59 15.82 15.44
N ALA A 110 8.91 17.12 15.46
CA ALA A 110 8.16 18.10 16.24
C ALA A 110 6.70 18.20 15.77
N VAL A 111 6.46 18.17 14.46
CA VAL A 111 5.09 18.10 13.90
C VAL A 111 4.42 16.77 14.25
N ALA A 112 5.14 15.67 14.21
CA ALA A 112 4.61 14.35 14.56
C ALA A 112 4.18 14.26 16.04
N GLU A 113 4.90 14.95 16.94
CA GLU A 113 4.59 15.03 18.38
C GLU A 113 3.38 15.91 18.69
N ALA A 114 3.09 16.91 17.85
CA ALA A 114 1.96 17.84 18.06
C ALA A 114 0.59 17.11 17.95
N ASP A 115 -0.48 17.79 18.38
CA ASP A 115 -1.89 17.40 18.20
C ASP A 115 -2.22 15.95 18.65
N GLY A 116 -1.70 15.57 19.81
CA GLY A 116 -1.94 14.25 20.39
C GLY A 116 -0.92 13.16 20.00
N GLY A 117 0.07 13.53 19.18
CA GLY A 117 1.17 12.65 18.81
C GLY A 117 0.78 11.52 17.84
N CYS A 118 1.67 10.56 17.73
CA CYS A 118 1.49 9.32 16.97
C CYS A 118 2.48 8.26 17.44
N VAL A 119 2.35 7.02 17.00
CA VAL A 119 3.36 6.00 17.19
C VAL A 119 4.52 6.30 16.23
N LEU A 120 5.69 6.64 16.79
CA LEU A 120 6.90 6.79 15.97
C LEU A 120 7.49 5.41 15.65
N ASN A 121 7.66 5.12 14.37
CA ASN A 121 8.37 3.96 13.87
C ASN A 121 9.68 4.42 13.23
N LEU A 122 10.77 4.37 13.97
CA LEU A 122 12.06 4.90 13.53
C LEU A 122 12.75 3.95 12.54
N ASP A 123 13.12 4.51 11.41
CA ASP A 123 13.75 3.79 10.30
C ASP A 123 15.27 3.58 10.50
N ASP A 124 15.89 4.32 11.41
CA ASP A 124 17.33 4.24 11.70
C ASP A 124 17.67 4.66 13.14
N ILE A 125 18.73 4.10 13.69
CA ILE A 125 19.21 4.42 15.05
C ILE A 125 19.61 5.89 15.21
N SER A 126 20.13 6.53 14.18
CA SER A 126 20.52 7.95 14.18
C SER A 126 19.34 8.91 14.35
N LEU A 127 18.13 8.44 14.05
CA LEU A 127 16.90 9.25 14.19
C LEU A 127 16.54 9.49 15.66
N ILE A 128 16.99 8.63 16.58
CA ILE A 128 16.72 8.77 18.01
C ILE A 128 17.10 10.16 18.52
N ASP A 129 18.26 10.68 18.08
CA ASP A 129 18.76 11.97 18.54
C ASP A 129 18.03 13.16 17.94
N LYS A 130 17.27 12.93 16.85
CA LYS A 130 16.43 13.95 16.20
C LYS A 130 15.03 14.07 16.80
N VAL A 131 14.57 13.06 17.58
CA VAL A 131 13.29 13.10 18.27
C VAL A 131 13.35 14.11 19.42
N PRO A 132 12.61 15.22 19.41
CA PRO A 132 12.73 16.25 20.44
C PRO A 132 12.41 15.73 21.84
N ARG A 133 11.30 15.04 22.00
CA ARG A 133 10.88 14.36 23.23
C ARG A 133 10.54 12.91 22.89
N MET A 134 11.29 11.97 23.47
CA MET A 134 11.04 10.56 23.27
C MET A 134 9.65 10.19 23.80
N PRO A 135 8.74 9.62 22.95
CA PRO A 135 7.44 9.16 23.42
C PRO A 135 7.60 7.91 24.30
N GLU A 136 6.58 7.62 25.12
CA GLU A 136 6.58 6.39 25.91
C GLU A 136 6.59 5.14 25.02
N LEU A 137 5.77 5.14 23.95
CA LEU A 137 5.68 4.04 22.98
C LEU A 137 6.55 4.36 21.75
N ILE A 138 7.55 3.51 21.51
CA ILE A 138 8.46 3.61 20.37
C ILE A 138 8.50 2.31 19.57
N CYS A 139 8.63 2.41 18.28
CA CYS A 139 8.83 1.30 17.37
C CYS A 139 10.08 1.52 16.53
N PHE A 140 10.76 0.45 16.16
CA PHE A 140 11.85 0.48 15.18
C PHE A 140 11.54 -0.43 14.01
N ARG A 141 11.84 0.05 12.81
CA ARG A 141 11.79 -0.75 11.59
C ARG A 141 13.03 -1.63 11.52
N TYR A 142 12.84 -2.92 11.64
CA TYR A 142 13.89 -3.92 11.56
C TYR A 142 14.24 -4.26 10.11
N ASN A 143 15.52 -4.22 9.78
CA ASN A 143 16.09 -4.77 8.55
C ASN A 143 16.85 -6.06 8.88
N PRO A 144 16.38 -7.23 8.40
CA PRO A 144 17.02 -8.51 8.72
C PRO A 144 18.33 -8.76 7.94
N GLY A 145 18.66 -7.93 6.94
CA GLY A 145 19.84 -8.15 6.10
C GLY A 145 19.82 -9.51 5.40
N GLU A 146 20.93 -10.23 5.43
CA GLU A 146 21.10 -11.56 4.81
C GLU A 146 20.22 -12.65 5.41
N ARG A 147 19.65 -12.42 6.60
CA ARG A 147 18.82 -13.40 7.30
C ARG A 147 17.47 -13.65 6.62
N ARG A 148 17.12 -12.82 5.64
CA ARG A 148 15.88 -12.98 4.88
C ARG A 148 16.02 -12.38 3.47
N SER A 149 15.51 -13.08 2.48
CA SER A 149 15.38 -12.54 1.12
C SER A 149 14.17 -11.59 1.05
N GLY A 150 14.34 -10.43 0.46
CA GLY A 150 13.22 -9.57 0.05
C GLY A 150 12.53 -10.13 -1.20
N ASN A 151 11.35 -9.61 -1.53
CA ASN A 151 10.70 -9.97 -2.79
C ASN A 151 11.23 -9.10 -3.95
N SER A 152 10.90 -9.48 -5.19
CA SER A 152 11.43 -8.87 -6.41
C SER A 152 11.19 -7.36 -6.55
N ILE A 153 10.21 -6.80 -5.84
CA ILE A 153 9.86 -5.37 -5.92
C ILE A 153 10.66 -4.56 -4.89
N ILE A 154 10.81 -5.07 -3.66
CA ILE A 154 11.57 -4.40 -2.59
C ILE A 154 13.08 -4.62 -2.77
N GLY A 155 13.46 -5.77 -3.35
CA GLY A 155 14.86 -6.12 -3.57
C GLY A 155 15.53 -6.74 -2.36
N ASN A 156 16.89 -6.78 -2.40
CA ASN A 156 17.68 -7.38 -1.34
C ASN A 156 17.69 -6.47 -0.09
N PRO A 157 17.36 -6.98 1.11
CA PRO A 157 17.38 -6.18 2.35
C PRO A 157 18.72 -5.51 2.65
N ILE A 158 19.86 -6.09 2.23
CA ILE A 158 21.19 -5.48 2.42
C ILE A 158 21.34 -4.19 1.60
N GLU A 159 20.76 -4.13 0.41
CA GLU A 159 20.82 -2.99 -0.49
C GLU A 159 19.68 -1.99 -0.23
N ALA A 160 18.70 -2.39 0.57
CA ALA A 160 17.57 -1.54 0.91
C ALA A 160 18.00 -0.41 1.84
N LYS A 161 17.60 0.82 1.52
CA LYS A 161 17.88 2.02 2.33
C LYS A 161 17.12 2.07 3.66
N TYR A 162 16.41 1.01 4.04
CA TYR A 162 15.43 0.99 5.12
C TYR A 162 15.87 0.16 6.29
N GLY A 163 15.60 0.67 7.49
CA GLY A 163 15.52 -0.07 8.73
C GLY A 163 16.83 -0.19 9.49
N VAL A 164 16.70 -0.44 10.78
CA VAL A 164 17.77 -0.69 11.74
C VAL A 164 18.33 -2.09 11.52
N ALA A 165 19.63 -2.23 11.36
CA ALA A 165 20.30 -3.51 11.16
C ALA A 165 20.14 -4.44 12.38
N HIS A 166 20.27 -5.75 12.13
CA HIS A 166 20.05 -6.78 13.16
C HIS A 166 20.85 -6.53 14.44
N ASP A 167 22.12 -6.18 14.30
CA ASP A 167 23.03 -6.01 15.43
C ASP A 167 22.87 -4.67 16.14
N GLN A 168 22.22 -3.68 15.51
CA GLN A 168 21.96 -2.36 16.06
C GLN A 168 20.67 -2.28 16.88
N LEU A 169 19.70 -3.22 16.71
CA LEU A 169 18.40 -3.14 17.38
C LEU A 169 18.50 -3.09 18.91
N LEU A 170 19.40 -3.88 19.49
CA LEU A 170 19.59 -3.88 20.94
C LEU A 170 19.99 -2.50 21.45
N GLU A 171 20.98 -1.88 20.80
CA GLU A 171 21.46 -0.53 21.12
C GLU A 171 20.35 0.51 20.89
N ALA A 172 19.57 0.39 19.80
CA ALA A 172 18.50 1.31 19.49
C ALA A 172 17.45 1.35 20.63
N TYR A 173 17.00 0.19 21.11
CA TYR A 173 16.06 0.13 22.25
C TYR A 173 16.70 0.65 23.54
N GLN A 174 17.96 0.31 23.84
CA GLN A 174 18.65 0.82 25.02
C GLN A 174 18.72 2.37 25.01
N LYS A 175 19.08 2.96 23.87
CA LYS A 175 19.11 4.42 23.71
C LYS A 175 17.72 5.04 23.89
N ALA A 176 16.70 4.44 23.30
CA ALA A 176 15.32 4.92 23.44
C ALA A 176 14.84 4.84 24.92
N MET A 177 15.15 3.76 25.62
CA MET A 177 14.86 3.59 27.06
C MET A 177 15.55 4.67 27.91
N GLN A 178 16.83 4.97 27.64
CA GLN A 178 17.58 6.02 28.33
C GLN A 178 16.93 7.39 28.12
N ARG A 179 16.29 7.62 26.97
CA ARG A 179 15.58 8.86 26.65
C ARG A 179 14.11 8.88 27.13
N GLY A 180 13.63 7.83 27.76
CA GLY A 180 12.31 7.83 28.39
C GLY A 180 11.28 6.85 27.83
N ALA A 181 11.58 6.12 26.75
CA ALA A 181 10.68 5.08 26.24
C ALA A 181 10.45 3.95 27.29
N ARG A 182 9.22 3.47 27.37
CA ARG A 182 8.78 2.43 28.33
C ARG A 182 7.93 1.35 27.67
N ARG A 183 7.36 1.63 26.50
CA ARG A 183 6.47 0.79 25.70
C ARG A 183 7.10 0.56 24.33
N PHE A 184 7.04 -0.63 23.80
CA PHE A 184 7.86 -1.03 22.67
C PHE A 184 7.06 -1.78 21.62
N GLY A 185 7.26 -1.44 20.34
CA GLY A 185 6.83 -2.18 19.17
C GLY A 185 8.02 -2.58 18.30
N LEU A 186 7.86 -3.56 17.45
CA LEU A 186 8.85 -3.97 16.44
C LEU A 186 8.16 -4.10 15.08
N HIS A 187 8.71 -3.45 14.07
CA HIS A 187 8.17 -3.40 12.71
C HIS A 187 9.16 -3.97 11.70
N THR A 188 8.66 -4.47 10.58
CA THR A 188 9.45 -4.72 9.36
C THR A 188 8.59 -4.54 8.12
N MET A 189 9.23 -4.28 6.97
CA MET A 189 8.57 -4.18 5.66
C MET A 189 9.47 -4.80 4.60
N LEU A 190 9.19 -6.03 4.17
CA LEU A 190 10.06 -6.84 3.33
C LEU A 190 9.46 -7.22 1.99
N ALA A 191 8.20 -6.92 1.76
CA ALA A 191 7.50 -7.30 0.55
C ALA A 191 6.69 -6.15 -0.05
N SER A 192 6.43 -6.23 -1.35
CA SER A 192 5.44 -5.42 -2.05
C SER A 192 4.80 -6.28 -3.11
N ASN A 193 3.46 -6.31 -3.14
CA ASN A 193 2.67 -7.18 -4.00
C ASN A 193 3.01 -8.67 -3.85
N GLU A 194 3.08 -9.15 -2.61
CA GLU A 194 3.33 -10.55 -2.31
C GLU A 194 2.03 -11.35 -2.36
N LEU A 195 1.98 -12.39 -3.20
CA LEU A 195 0.83 -13.28 -3.37
C LEU A 195 0.98 -14.60 -2.60
N ASN A 196 2.17 -14.87 -2.08
CA ASN A 196 2.43 -16.05 -1.26
C ASN A 196 2.21 -15.74 0.22
N HIS A 197 1.12 -16.22 0.79
CA HIS A 197 0.79 -16.01 2.20
C HIS A 197 1.86 -16.57 3.15
N ALA A 198 2.52 -17.68 2.81
CA ALA A 198 3.56 -18.28 3.63
C ALA A 198 4.75 -17.31 3.85
N TYR A 199 5.03 -16.42 2.89
CA TYR A 199 6.05 -15.39 3.07
C TYR A 199 5.68 -14.43 4.21
N MET A 200 4.41 -14.04 4.32
CA MET A 200 3.92 -13.15 5.38
C MET A 200 3.87 -13.85 6.75
N VAL A 201 3.46 -15.12 6.78
CA VAL A 201 3.50 -15.96 7.99
C VAL A 201 4.91 -16.08 8.53
N GLU A 202 5.88 -16.33 7.67
CA GLU A 202 7.29 -16.42 8.06
C GLU A 202 7.85 -15.05 8.52
N THR A 203 7.34 -13.95 7.98
CA THR A 203 7.68 -12.60 8.46
C THR A 203 7.19 -12.38 9.90
N ALA A 204 5.97 -12.82 10.22
CA ALA A 204 5.45 -12.78 11.58
C ALA A 204 6.28 -13.64 12.54
N ARG A 205 6.62 -14.87 12.15
CA ARG A 205 7.50 -15.78 12.91
C ARG A 205 8.84 -15.12 13.22
N MET A 206 9.51 -14.57 12.20
CA MET A 206 10.79 -13.89 12.36
C MET A 206 10.73 -12.73 13.36
N LEU A 207 9.65 -11.94 13.35
CA LEU A 207 9.49 -10.86 14.32
C LEU A 207 9.22 -11.38 15.73
N LEU A 208 8.41 -12.42 15.89
CA LEU A 208 8.18 -13.06 17.20
C LEU A 208 9.47 -13.61 17.79
N ASP A 209 10.29 -14.31 16.99
CA ASP A 209 11.61 -14.80 17.44
C ASP A 209 12.54 -13.66 17.84
N ARG A 210 12.49 -12.54 17.09
CA ARG A 210 13.30 -11.35 17.40
C ARG A 210 12.82 -10.68 18.69
N VAL A 211 11.51 -10.60 18.91
CA VAL A 211 10.91 -10.10 20.16
C VAL A 211 11.40 -10.89 21.36
N VAL A 212 11.40 -12.22 21.30
CA VAL A 212 11.92 -13.08 22.40
C VAL A 212 13.36 -12.72 22.72
N SER A 213 14.24 -12.73 21.71
CA SER A 213 15.67 -12.42 21.89
C SER A 213 15.94 -11.03 22.46
N LEU A 214 15.15 -10.02 22.07
CA LEU A 214 15.29 -8.65 22.59
C LEU A 214 14.71 -8.53 23.99
N SER A 215 13.56 -9.17 24.26
CA SER A 215 12.92 -9.16 25.59
C SER A 215 13.83 -9.73 26.67
N GLU A 216 14.46 -10.87 26.39
CA GLU A 216 15.41 -11.51 27.32
C GLU A 216 16.62 -10.60 27.65
N LYS A 217 17.18 -9.91 26.65
CA LYS A 217 18.36 -9.06 26.82
C LYS A 217 18.06 -7.73 27.50
N LEU A 218 16.83 -7.18 27.28
CA LEU A 218 16.44 -5.85 27.73
C LEU A 218 15.57 -5.87 29.00
N GLY A 219 15.01 -7.02 29.36
CA GLY A 219 14.05 -7.13 30.46
C GLY A 219 12.71 -6.42 30.16
N ILE A 220 12.27 -6.42 28.90
CA ILE A 220 11.05 -5.74 28.45
C ILE A 220 10.08 -6.70 27.77
N GLN A 221 8.83 -6.28 27.63
CA GLN A 221 7.84 -6.91 26.76
C GLN A 221 7.48 -5.98 25.60
N PHE A 222 7.28 -6.56 24.43
CA PHE A 222 6.80 -5.82 23.26
C PHE A 222 5.27 -5.81 23.25
N GLU A 223 4.67 -4.64 23.06
CA GLU A 223 3.22 -4.50 22.99
C GLU A 223 2.65 -4.96 21.65
N PHE A 224 3.43 -4.79 20.57
CA PHE A 224 3.01 -5.21 19.24
C PHE A 224 4.18 -5.60 18.36
N ILE A 225 3.89 -6.44 17.38
CA ILE A 225 4.69 -6.55 16.17
C ILE A 225 3.88 -6.03 14.98
N ASN A 226 4.57 -5.41 14.04
CA ASN A 226 4.01 -4.90 12.81
C ASN A 226 4.76 -5.52 11.64
N ILE A 227 4.08 -6.38 10.88
CA ILE A 227 4.68 -7.09 9.74
C ILE A 227 4.70 -6.25 8.46
N GLY A 228 4.32 -4.97 8.57
CA GLY A 228 4.24 -4.04 7.46
C GLY A 228 3.06 -4.30 6.53
N GLY A 229 3.14 -3.71 5.35
CA GLY A 229 2.22 -3.97 4.27
C GLY A 229 2.74 -5.06 3.33
N GLY A 230 2.48 -4.87 2.05
CA GLY A 230 3.00 -5.73 1.00
C GLY A 230 2.06 -6.82 0.54
N LEU A 231 0.88 -6.99 1.16
CA LEU A 231 -0.15 -7.89 0.67
C LEU A 231 -0.49 -7.55 -0.79
N GLY A 232 -0.39 -8.57 -1.64
CA GLY A 232 -0.51 -8.43 -3.09
C GLY A 232 -1.92 -8.63 -3.61
N ILE A 233 -2.10 -8.19 -4.86
CA ILE A 233 -3.28 -8.44 -5.67
C ILE A 233 -2.84 -9.04 -7.00
N PRO A 234 -3.66 -9.91 -7.62
CA PRO A 234 -3.34 -10.50 -8.91
C PRO A 234 -3.60 -9.47 -10.02
N TYR A 235 -2.54 -8.83 -10.53
CA TYR A 235 -2.66 -7.89 -11.65
C TYR A 235 -2.90 -8.61 -12.99
N ARG A 236 -2.40 -9.85 -13.14
CA ARG A 236 -2.54 -10.63 -14.38
C ARG A 236 -3.66 -11.65 -14.22
N PRO A 237 -4.44 -11.91 -15.30
CA PRO A 237 -5.58 -12.84 -15.24
C PRO A 237 -5.24 -14.26 -14.80
N GLN A 238 -3.99 -14.68 -14.99
CA GLN A 238 -3.50 -16.02 -14.61
C GLN A 238 -2.94 -16.11 -13.18
N GLU A 239 -2.72 -14.97 -12.51
CA GLU A 239 -2.25 -14.94 -11.13
C GLU A 239 -3.36 -15.35 -10.18
N LYS A 240 -3.01 -16.10 -9.14
CA LYS A 240 -3.95 -16.46 -8.08
C LYS A 240 -3.98 -15.36 -7.02
N PRO A 241 -5.16 -15.03 -6.48
CA PRO A 241 -5.24 -14.10 -5.36
C PRO A 241 -4.52 -14.64 -4.13
N LEU A 242 -4.05 -13.72 -3.28
CA LEU A 242 -3.50 -14.04 -1.97
C LEU A 242 -4.55 -14.80 -1.13
N ASP A 243 -4.17 -15.93 -0.56
CA ASP A 243 -5.00 -16.67 0.40
C ASP A 243 -4.89 -16.01 1.79
N ILE A 244 -5.70 -14.99 1.98
CA ILE A 244 -5.72 -14.20 3.22
C ILE A 244 -6.28 -15.00 4.40
N VAL A 245 -7.18 -15.95 4.14
CA VAL A 245 -7.80 -16.78 5.18
C VAL A 245 -6.78 -17.76 5.76
N SER A 246 -6.03 -18.46 4.90
CA SER A 246 -4.94 -19.33 5.37
C SER A 246 -3.86 -18.52 6.08
N MET A 247 -3.51 -17.32 5.58
CA MET A 247 -2.55 -16.43 6.23
C MET A 247 -2.99 -16.06 7.65
N GLY A 248 -4.23 -15.63 7.83
CA GLY A 248 -4.76 -15.24 9.14
C GLY A 248 -4.76 -16.40 10.14
N ARG A 249 -5.22 -17.58 9.72
CA ARG A 249 -5.22 -18.78 10.54
C ARG A 249 -3.82 -19.20 10.98
N GLU A 250 -2.87 -19.29 10.04
CA GLU A 250 -1.50 -19.69 10.35
C GLU A 250 -0.79 -18.69 11.28
N ILE A 251 -1.03 -17.38 11.09
CA ILE A 251 -0.52 -16.36 12.01
C ILE A 251 -1.19 -16.48 13.40
N ALA A 252 -2.49 -16.75 13.48
CA ALA A 252 -3.16 -16.98 14.76
C ALA A 252 -2.58 -18.18 15.50
N ASP A 253 -2.23 -19.28 14.78
CA ASP A 253 -1.55 -20.43 15.38
C ASP A 253 -0.17 -20.06 15.97
N LEU A 254 0.60 -19.22 15.25
CA LEU A 254 1.87 -18.69 15.77
C LEU A 254 1.67 -17.90 17.07
N PHE A 255 0.69 -17.01 17.11
CA PHE A 255 0.41 -16.18 18.29
C PHE A 255 -0.10 -17.00 19.47
N ARG A 256 -0.95 -18.02 19.22
CA ARG A 256 -1.38 -18.98 20.26
C ARG A 256 -0.21 -19.74 20.85
N SER A 257 0.68 -20.25 19.98
CA SER A 257 1.90 -20.94 20.42
C SER A 257 2.81 -20.02 21.22
N PHE A 258 3.03 -18.79 20.75
CA PHE A 258 3.83 -17.79 21.44
C PHE A 258 3.27 -17.50 22.85
N LYS A 259 1.95 -17.27 22.96
CA LYS A 259 1.26 -17.01 24.24
C LYS A 259 1.41 -18.18 25.20
N ALA A 260 1.28 -19.43 24.71
CA ALA A 260 1.43 -20.62 25.52
C ALA A 260 2.85 -20.78 26.11
N HIS A 261 3.89 -20.37 25.38
CA HIS A 261 5.28 -20.48 25.81
C HIS A 261 5.75 -19.31 26.69
N HIS A 262 5.25 -18.09 26.43
CA HIS A 262 5.77 -16.88 27.06
C HIS A 262 4.78 -16.21 28.04
N GLY A 263 3.55 -16.71 28.14
CA GLY A 263 2.52 -16.18 29.05
C GLY A 263 1.82 -14.91 28.53
N TYR A 264 2.25 -14.36 27.39
CA TYR A 264 1.62 -13.22 26.71
C TYR A 264 1.82 -13.34 25.19
N ALA A 265 1.10 -12.53 24.42
CA ALA A 265 1.39 -12.31 23.01
C ALA A 265 1.34 -10.81 22.70
N PRO A 266 2.24 -10.30 21.83
CA PRO A 266 2.12 -8.93 21.36
C PRO A 266 0.87 -8.78 20.48
N LYS A 267 0.40 -7.54 20.26
CA LYS A 267 -0.63 -7.26 19.26
C LYS A 267 -0.04 -7.45 17.86
N LEU A 268 -0.87 -7.80 16.88
CA LEU A 268 -0.48 -7.87 15.46
C LEU A 268 -0.96 -6.63 14.73
N PHE A 269 -0.04 -5.95 14.04
CA PHE A 269 -0.34 -4.83 13.15
C PHE A 269 0.08 -5.15 11.71
N LEU A 270 -0.71 -4.67 10.75
CA LEU A 270 -0.41 -4.65 9.33
C LEU A 270 -0.51 -3.21 8.79
N GLU A 271 0.12 -2.96 7.62
CA GLU A 271 0.12 -1.66 6.93
C GLU A 271 -0.27 -1.84 5.46
N SER A 272 -1.45 -2.39 5.22
CA SER A 272 -1.91 -2.68 3.85
C SER A 272 -2.46 -1.42 3.18
N GLY A 273 -2.09 -1.21 1.94
CA GLY A 273 -2.68 -0.18 1.08
C GLY A 273 -3.23 -0.81 -0.18
N ARG A 274 -2.34 -1.38 -1.00
CA ARG A 274 -2.69 -2.01 -2.28
C ARG A 274 -3.77 -3.06 -2.17
N TYR A 275 -3.67 -3.95 -1.18
CA TYR A 275 -4.64 -5.02 -0.98
C TYR A 275 -6.05 -4.47 -0.75
N ILE A 276 -6.17 -3.37 -0.01
CA ILE A 276 -7.46 -2.79 0.36
C ILE A 276 -8.13 -2.10 -0.83
N THR A 277 -7.44 -1.20 -1.50
CA THR A 277 -8.06 -0.31 -2.50
C THR A 277 -7.72 -0.67 -3.95
N GLY A 278 -6.59 -1.35 -4.18
CA GLY A 278 -6.06 -1.61 -5.52
C GLY A 278 -7.06 -2.21 -6.50
N PRO A 279 -7.75 -3.33 -6.16
CA PRO A 279 -8.71 -3.99 -7.05
C PRO A 279 -10.00 -3.20 -7.27
N TYR A 280 -10.27 -2.23 -6.41
CA TYR A 280 -11.53 -1.46 -6.39
C TYR A 280 -11.36 -0.04 -6.92
N GLY A 281 -10.39 0.17 -7.80
CA GLY A 281 -10.21 1.41 -8.51
C GLY A 281 -9.77 1.19 -9.94
N VAL A 282 -10.27 2.02 -10.84
CA VAL A 282 -9.93 2.00 -12.28
C VAL A 282 -9.53 3.40 -12.73
N LEU A 283 -8.65 3.49 -13.74
CA LEU A 283 -8.43 4.70 -14.51
C LEU A 283 -9.24 4.60 -15.80
N VAL A 284 -10.16 5.53 -15.99
CA VAL A 284 -10.99 5.64 -17.19
C VAL A 284 -10.41 6.72 -18.09
N THR A 285 -10.20 6.39 -19.37
CA THR A 285 -9.55 7.26 -20.34
C THR A 285 -10.15 7.05 -21.74
N ARG A 286 -10.02 8.04 -22.62
CA ARG A 286 -10.57 8.01 -23.99
C ARG A 286 -9.45 7.91 -25.00
N ALA A 287 -9.61 7.07 -26.02
CA ALA A 287 -8.77 7.06 -27.20
C ALA A 287 -8.98 8.35 -27.99
N ILE A 288 -7.90 9.06 -28.32
CA ILE A 288 -7.93 10.36 -29.00
C ILE A 288 -7.15 10.40 -30.30
N ASN A 289 -6.33 9.39 -30.54
CA ASN A 289 -5.55 9.29 -31.77
C ASN A 289 -5.05 7.88 -32.00
N ARG A 290 -5.06 7.43 -33.23
CA ARG A 290 -4.45 6.19 -33.70
C ARG A 290 -3.30 6.49 -34.64
N LYS A 291 -2.14 5.88 -34.38
CA LYS A 291 -0.94 6.09 -35.21
C LYS A 291 -0.38 4.72 -35.62
N GLU A 292 -0.21 4.54 -36.93
CA GLU A 292 0.36 3.36 -37.54
C GLU A 292 1.71 3.71 -38.19
N ILE A 293 2.78 3.19 -37.58
CA ILE A 293 4.14 3.32 -38.09
C ILE A 293 4.83 1.95 -38.03
N TYR A 294 5.92 1.80 -37.30
CA TYR A 294 6.53 0.46 -37.07
C TYR A 294 5.72 -0.41 -36.11
N ARG A 295 4.81 0.19 -35.35
CA ARG A 295 3.82 -0.41 -34.47
C ARG A 295 2.53 0.38 -34.55
N THR A 296 1.46 -0.22 -34.08
CA THR A 296 0.19 0.48 -33.88
C THR A 296 0.14 1.07 -32.48
N TYR A 297 -0.02 2.40 -32.41
CA TYR A 297 -0.16 3.14 -31.16
C TYR A 297 -1.58 3.66 -31.02
N VAL A 298 -2.16 3.46 -29.86
CA VAL A 298 -3.43 4.08 -29.45
C VAL A 298 -3.09 5.14 -28.39
N GLY A 299 -3.19 6.41 -28.80
CA GLY A 299 -3.03 7.56 -27.92
C GLY A 299 -4.29 7.79 -27.11
N VAL A 300 -4.15 8.00 -25.80
CA VAL A 300 -5.26 8.29 -24.90
C VAL A 300 -5.11 9.68 -24.26
N ASP A 301 -6.21 10.24 -23.75
CA ASP A 301 -6.23 11.55 -23.08
C ASP A 301 -5.63 11.55 -21.68
N SER A 302 -5.43 10.38 -21.07
CA SER A 302 -4.58 10.24 -19.88
C SER A 302 -3.10 10.12 -20.25
N CYS A 303 -2.24 10.11 -19.25
CA CYS A 303 -0.80 9.94 -19.43
C CYS A 303 -0.17 9.34 -18.16
N MET A 304 1.12 9.09 -18.18
CA MET A 304 1.88 8.54 -17.06
C MET A 304 1.69 9.34 -15.75
N SER A 305 1.36 10.64 -15.83
CA SER A 305 0.99 11.44 -14.65
C SER A 305 -0.27 10.94 -13.95
N SER A 306 -1.14 10.19 -14.64
CA SER A 306 -2.35 9.60 -14.08
C SER A 306 -2.09 8.22 -13.47
N LEU A 307 -1.17 7.45 -14.06
CA LEU A 307 -0.79 6.11 -13.60
C LEU A 307 0.66 5.83 -13.99
N MET A 308 1.59 6.15 -13.10
CA MET A 308 3.03 6.06 -13.34
C MET A 308 3.55 4.63 -13.46
N ARG A 309 2.91 3.68 -12.78
CA ARG A 309 3.45 2.34 -12.54
C ARG A 309 3.84 1.56 -13.81
N PRO A 310 3.07 1.54 -14.91
CA PRO A 310 3.49 0.86 -16.13
C PRO A 310 4.80 1.41 -16.70
N GLY A 311 4.92 2.73 -16.81
CA GLY A 311 6.11 3.37 -17.36
C GLY A 311 7.34 3.28 -16.46
N MET A 312 7.17 3.36 -15.14
CA MET A 312 8.27 3.36 -14.16
C MET A 312 8.77 1.95 -13.82
N TYR A 313 7.85 1.00 -13.68
CA TYR A 313 8.16 -0.34 -13.19
C TYR A 313 7.91 -1.45 -14.21
N GLY A 314 7.40 -1.13 -15.40
CA GLY A 314 6.88 -2.15 -16.30
C GLY A 314 5.68 -2.91 -15.72
N ALA A 315 4.96 -2.29 -14.78
CA ALA A 315 3.85 -2.94 -14.10
C ALA A 315 2.71 -3.23 -15.08
N TYR A 316 2.18 -4.44 -14.98
CA TYR A 316 1.00 -4.82 -15.76
C TYR A 316 -0.26 -4.24 -15.11
N HIS A 317 -1.11 -3.65 -15.94
CA HIS A 317 -2.51 -3.38 -15.65
C HIS A 317 -3.35 -3.97 -16.77
N HIS A 318 -4.45 -4.65 -16.43
CA HIS A 318 -5.40 -5.10 -17.44
C HIS A 318 -6.10 -3.90 -18.05
N ILE A 319 -6.34 -3.95 -19.36
CA ILE A 319 -7.07 -2.92 -20.08
C ILE A 319 -8.25 -3.59 -20.78
N SER A 320 -9.43 -3.04 -20.57
CA SER A 320 -10.63 -3.37 -21.36
C SER A 320 -11.13 -2.17 -22.13
N VAL A 321 -11.86 -2.41 -23.21
CA VAL A 321 -12.50 -1.37 -24.03
C VAL A 321 -14.00 -1.48 -23.80
N LEU A 322 -14.63 -0.39 -23.38
CA LEU A 322 -16.06 -0.36 -23.06
C LEU A 322 -16.89 -0.79 -24.26
N GLY A 323 -17.80 -1.74 -24.06
CA GLY A 323 -18.70 -2.25 -25.10
C GLY A 323 -18.03 -3.09 -26.20
N LYS A 324 -16.71 -3.34 -26.15
CA LYS A 324 -16.00 -4.09 -27.18
C LYS A 324 -15.44 -5.42 -26.68
N GLN A 325 -15.67 -6.46 -27.48
CA GLN A 325 -15.14 -7.80 -27.33
C GLN A 325 -14.86 -8.38 -28.72
N GLY A 326 -14.17 -9.53 -28.83
CA GLY A 326 -13.98 -10.25 -30.10
C GLY A 326 -12.57 -10.17 -30.65
N GLU A 327 -12.43 -9.96 -31.96
CA GLU A 327 -11.15 -10.00 -32.65
C GLU A 327 -10.16 -8.98 -32.05
N GLN A 328 -8.95 -9.45 -31.79
CA GLN A 328 -7.92 -8.65 -31.14
C GLN A 328 -6.84 -8.25 -32.13
N GLU A 329 -6.36 -7.03 -31.96
CA GLU A 329 -5.17 -6.49 -32.60
C GLU A 329 -4.08 -6.21 -31.57
N THR A 330 -2.82 -6.22 -31.97
CA THR A 330 -1.70 -5.93 -31.08
C THR A 330 -1.35 -4.45 -31.14
N VAL A 331 -1.53 -3.73 -30.01
CA VAL A 331 -1.29 -2.29 -29.91
C VAL A 331 -0.43 -1.90 -28.72
N ASP A 332 0.21 -0.74 -28.81
CA ASP A 332 0.76 -0.01 -27.66
C ASP A 332 -0.26 1.08 -27.25
N VAL A 333 -0.66 1.09 -25.96
CA VAL A 333 -1.52 2.16 -25.41
C VAL A 333 -0.64 3.21 -24.75
N VAL A 334 -0.69 4.46 -25.22
CA VAL A 334 0.27 5.51 -24.89
C VAL A 334 -0.41 6.81 -24.50
N GLY A 335 0.23 7.57 -23.61
CA GLY A 335 -0.18 8.91 -23.25
C GLY A 335 0.45 9.99 -24.15
N SER A 336 0.31 11.24 -23.74
CA SER A 336 0.70 12.44 -24.51
C SER A 336 1.90 13.20 -23.95
N LEU A 337 2.67 12.61 -23.02
CA LEU A 337 3.88 13.25 -22.50
C LEU A 337 5.04 13.18 -23.50
N CYS A 338 5.95 14.16 -23.41
CA CYS A 338 7.24 14.13 -24.09
C CYS A 338 8.22 13.16 -23.41
N GLU A 339 7.75 11.95 -23.09
CA GLU A 339 8.45 10.89 -22.39
C GLU A 339 8.14 9.54 -23.06
N ASN A 340 9.16 8.85 -23.54
CA ASN A 340 8.96 7.60 -24.30
C ASN A 340 8.39 6.46 -23.45
N ASN A 341 8.53 6.52 -22.11
CA ASN A 341 7.95 5.56 -21.19
C ASN A 341 6.49 5.86 -20.82
N ASP A 342 5.88 6.88 -21.41
CA ASP A 342 4.47 7.21 -21.24
C ASP A 342 3.59 6.17 -21.96
N LYS A 343 3.62 4.94 -21.47
CA LYS A 343 2.94 3.77 -22.03
C LYS A 343 2.21 3.02 -20.91
N PHE A 344 0.92 2.82 -21.11
CA PHE A 344 0.09 1.99 -20.24
C PHE A 344 0.18 0.50 -20.59
N ALA A 345 0.40 0.20 -21.87
CA ALA A 345 0.61 -1.15 -22.38
C ALA A 345 1.53 -1.15 -23.59
N VAL A 346 2.29 -2.22 -23.76
CA VAL A 346 3.19 -2.45 -24.88
C VAL A 346 2.86 -3.79 -25.49
N GLN A 347 2.66 -3.83 -26.83
CA GLN A 347 2.35 -5.04 -27.60
C GLN A 347 1.19 -5.84 -26.96
N ARG A 348 0.12 -5.13 -26.57
CA ARG A 348 -1.02 -5.73 -25.90
C ARG A 348 -2.08 -6.14 -26.93
N PRO A 349 -2.54 -7.41 -26.94
CA PRO A 349 -3.73 -7.80 -27.66
C PRO A 349 -4.97 -7.17 -27.01
N LEU A 350 -5.69 -6.34 -27.78
CA LEU A 350 -6.91 -5.64 -27.38
C LEU A 350 -7.91 -5.65 -28.54
N PRO A 351 -9.24 -5.54 -28.28
CA PRO A 351 -10.21 -5.31 -29.34
C PRO A 351 -9.83 -4.08 -30.15
N ALA A 352 -10.21 -4.03 -31.44
CA ALA A 352 -9.91 -2.91 -32.31
C ALA A 352 -10.42 -1.57 -31.73
N ILE A 353 -9.48 -0.63 -31.50
CA ILE A 353 -9.73 0.66 -30.84
C ILE A 353 -9.77 1.77 -31.89
N GLN A 354 -10.80 2.61 -31.80
CA GLN A 354 -10.99 3.82 -32.63
C GLN A 354 -11.02 5.07 -31.74
N ASP A 355 -10.82 6.22 -32.36
CA ASP A 355 -10.96 7.52 -31.70
C ASP A 355 -12.36 7.63 -31.05
N GLY A 356 -12.40 8.05 -29.82
CA GLY A 356 -13.62 8.15 -29.02
C GLY A 356 -13.92 6.96 -28.12
N ASP A 357 -13.31 5.80 -28.34
CA ASP A 357 -13.50 4.63 -27.48
C ASP A 357 -13.01 4.89 -26.05
N ILE A 358 -13.74 4.31 -25.09
CA ILE A 358 -13.40 4.39 -23.67
C ILE A 358 -12.60 3.16 -23.27
N LEU A 359 -11.42 3.40 -22.70
CA LEU A 359 -10.57 2.37 -22.13
C LEU A 359 -10.66 2.43 -20.61
N ILE A 360 -10.70 1.25 -19.99
CA ILE A 360 -10.70 1.06 -18.55
C ILE A 360 -9.40 0.36 -18.18
N ILE A 361 -8.55 1.05 -17.43
CA ILE A 361 -7.29 0.49 -16.91
C ILE A 361 -7.55 0.04 -15.48
N HIS A 362 -7.52 -1.28 -15.27
CA HIS A 362 -7.94 -1.93 -14.04
C HIS A 362 -6.89 -1.88 -12.94
N ASP A 363 -7.30 -2.21 -11.70
CA ASP A 363 -6.44 -2.33 -10.52
C ASP A 363 -5.61 -1.06 -10.22
N ALA A 364 -6.20 0.11 -10.52
CA ALA A 364 -5.58 1.42 -10.35
C ALA A 364 -5.93 2.13 -9.03
N GLY A 365 -6.61 1.44 -8.10
CA GLY A 365 -7.08 1.99 -6.82
C GLY A 365 -5.99 2.20 -5.78
N ALA A 366 -4.75 1.81 -6.04
CA ALA A 366 -3.61 2.05 -5.17
C ALA A 366 -2.37 2.42 -5.97
N HIS A 367 -1.60 3.41 -5.49
CA HIS A 367 -0.37 3.89 -6.16
C HIS A 367 -0.59 4.31 -7.62
N GLY A 368 -1.82 4.69 -7.97
CA GLY A 368 -2.20 5.29 -9.23
C GLY A 368 -2.17 6.82 -9.11
N HIS A 369 -3.31 7.42 -8.77
CA HIS A 369 -3.42 8.86 -8.57
C HIS A 369 -2.38 9.42 -7.58
N ALA A 370 -2.12 8.71 -6.48
CA ALA A 370 -1.17 9.10 -5.44
C ALA A 370 0.27 9.35 -5.95
N MET A 371 0.72 8.61 -6.97
CA MET A 371 2.04 8.77 -7.58
C MET A 371 2.07 9.80 -8.72
N GLY A 372 1.01 10.55 -8.93
CA GLY A 372 0.91 11.54 -9.99
C GLY A 372 1.95 12.67 -9.87
N PHE A 373 2.33 13.24 -11.01
CA PHE A 373 3.31 14.33 -11.16
C PHE A 373 2.84 15.31 -12.24
N ASN A 374 3.58 16.39 -12.46
CA ASN A 374 3.14 17.51 -13.31
C ASN A 374 4.03 17.73 -14.55
N TYR A 375 4.68 16.69 -15.06
CA TYR A 375 5.49 16.83 -16.28
C TYR A 375 4.65 17.30 -17.47
N ASN A 376 5.21 18.12 -18.35
CA ASN A 376 4.53 18.85 -19.44
C ASN A 376 3.34 19.72 -18.98
N GLY A 377 3.27 20.09 -17.69
CA GLY A 377 2.16 20.86 -17.14
C GLY A 377 0.84 20.10 -17.06
N LYS A 378 0.86 18.77 -17.20
CA LYS A 378 -0.37 17.97 -17.05
C LYS A 378 -0.88 18.00 -15.63
N THR A 379 -2.19 18.16 -15.47
CA THR A 379 -2.89 18.06 -14.20
C THR A 379 -3.22 16.60 -13.88
N ARG A 380 -3.38 16.30 -12.59
CA ARG A 380 -3.90 15.00 -12.20
C ARG A 380 -5.35 14.83 -12.62
N PRO A 381 -5.79 13.62 -12.96
CA PRO A 381 -7.20 13.36 -13.28
C PRO A 381 -8.09 13.56 -12.05
N LYS A 382 -9.39 13.69 -12.28
CA LYS A 382 -10.38 13.69 -11.19
C LYS A 382 -10.39 12.35 -10.47
N GLU A 383 -10.83 12.37 -9.22
CA GLU A 383 -11.14 11.18 -8.43
C GLU A 383 -12.65 11.14 -8.16
N LEU A 384 -13.30 10.05 -8.48
CA LEU A 384 -14.73 9.83 -8.30
C LEU A 384 -14.93 8.60 -7.41
N LEU A 385 -15.98 8.63 -6.59
CA LEU A 385 -16.41 7.50 -5.75
C LEU A 385 -17.78 7.02 -6.23
N LEU A 386 -17.93 5.70 -6.44
CA LEU A 386 -19.15 5.02 -6.84
C LEU A 386 -19.80 4.33 -5.64
#